data_6eb07d2a41b694f5ffb921f093f5d530
#
_entry.id   6eb07d2a41b694f5ffb921f093f5d530
#
_cell.length_a   1.000
_cell.length_b   1.000
_cell.length_c   1.000
_cell.angle_alpha   90.00
_cell.angle_beta   90.00
_cell.angle_gamma   90.00
#
_symmetry.space_group_name_H-M   'P 1'
#
loop_
_entity.id
_entity.type
_entity.pdbx_description
1 polymer ?
#
loop_
_entity_poly.entity_id
_entity_poly.type
_entity_poly.pdbx_seq_one_letter_code
_entity_poly.pdbx_strand_id
1 'polypeptide(L)'
;SLKIGYLPQQPPPLTDKETVLAAFRSIVPQLAESRARALLAKYGFSGDLVFKPLVSLSGGERVRFQLLKMVYTKVNLLILDEPTNHLDLPSIEILEEAVLDYKGTLLVVSHDRRFLNRVIEGIYVLDNGKLSYYPGNYDYYASKQAEKRAEGTTASLDGKKPLRAQSRQSTRQEGRKPVDTRALQKELTYLEELII
;
A
#
# COMPACT_ATOMS: atom_id res chain seq x y z
N SER A 1 -18.53 3.45 -10.05
CA SER A 1 -18.58 2.09 -9.45
C SER A 1 -17.20 1.76 -8.86
N LEU A 2 -17.18 1.10 -7.70
CA LEU A 2 -15.97 0.60 -7.07
C LEU A 2 -15.44 -0.61 -7.85
N LYS A 3 -14.14 -0.57 -8.20
CA LYS A 3 -13.42 -1.68 -8.83
C LYS A 3 -12.21 -2.01 -7.96
N ILE A 4 -12.23 -3.17 -7.33
CA ILE A 4 -11.20 -3.59 -6.38
C ILE A 4 -10.18 -4.46 -7.08
N GLY A 5 -8.89 -4.19 -6.87
CA GLY A 5 -7.77 -5.07 -7.17
C GLY A 5 -7.19 -5.58 -5.86
N TYR A 6 -7.10 -6.90 -5.69
CA TYR A 6 -6.50 -7.50 -4.51
C TYR A 6 -5.29 -8.35 -4.90
N LEU A 7 -4.16 -8.04 -4.28
CA LEU A 7 -2.93 -8.80 -4.39
C LEU A 7 -2.69 -9.50 -3.04
N PRO A 8 -2.98 -10.80 -2.94
CA PRO A 8 -2.75 -11.57 -1.72
C PRO A 8 -1.25 -11.81 -1.51
N GLN A 9 -0.85 -12.12 -0.28
CA GLN A 9 0.52 -12.43 0.12
C GLN A 9 1.16 -13.52 -0.76
N GLN A 10 0.37 -14.52 -1.15
CA GLN A 10 0.78 -15.56 -2.09
C GLN A 10 -0.16 -15.55 -3.30
N PRO A 11 0.18 -14.79 -4.35
CA PRO A 11 -0.62 -14.79 -5.56
C PRO A 11 -0.69 -16.19 -6.18
N PRO A 12 -1.88 -16.65 -6.61
CA PRO A 12 -2.03 -17.94 -7.25
C PRO A 12 -1.15 -18.03 -8.49
N PRO A 13 -0.65 -19.24 -8.84
CA PRO A 13 0.11 -19.44 -10.06
C PRO A 13 -0.72 -19.06 -11.28
N LEU A 14 -0.07 -18.40 -12.24
CA LEU A 14 -0.69 -18.15 -13.54
C LEU A 14 -0.61 -19.44 -14.36
N THR A 15 -1.75 -19.86 -14.90
CA THR A 15 -1.84 -21.12 -15.66
C THR A 15 -1.73 -20.92 -17.16
N ASP A 16 -1.81 -19.66 -17.61
CA ASP A 16 -1.81 -19.32 -19.02
C ASP A 16 -0.43 -19.54 -19.67
N LYS A 17 -0.46 -20.14 -20.83
CA LYS A 17 0.75 -20.39 -21.66
C LYS A 17 1.10 -19.22 -22.58
N GLU A 18 0.24 -18.20 -22.62
CA GLU A 18 0.53 -16.99 -23.38
C GLU A 18 1.72 -16.23 -22.79
N THR A 19 2.37 -15.42 -23.64
CA THR A 19 3.50 -14.62 -23.20
C THR A 19 3.05 -13.38 -22.44
N VAL A 20 3.94 -12.84 -21.59
CA VAL A 20 3.74 -11.56 -20.87
C VAL A 20 3.23 -10.47 -21.82
N LEU A 21 3.86 -10.32 -22.99
CA LEU A 21 3.47 -9.31 -23.96
C LEU A 21 2.07 -9.57 -24.53
N ALA A 22 1.75 -10.81 -24.90
CA ALA A 22 0.44 -11.15 -25.44
C ALA A 22 -0.66 -10.90 -24.41
N ALA A 23 -0.46 -11.36 -23.17
CA ALA A 23 -1.38 -11.16 -22.07
C ALA A 23 -1.60 -9.67 -21.76
N PHE A 24 -0.53 -8.87 -21.73
CA PHE A 24 -0.67 -7.44 -21.52
C PHE A 24 -1.40 -6.74 -22.68
N ARG A 25 -1.10 -7.09 -23.93
CA ARG A 25 -1.80 -6.53 -25.09
C ARG A 25 -3.29 -6.88 -25.13
N SER A 26 -3.71 -8.01 -24.58
CA SER A 26 -5.14 -8.32 -24.45
C SER A 26 -5.88 -7.37 -23.49
N ILE A 27 -5.17 -6.84 -22.48
CA ILE A 27 -5.71 -5.84 -21.55
C ILE A 27 -5.79 -4.45 -22.19
N VAL A 28 -4.83 -4.11 -23.04
CA VAL A 28 -4.68 -2.78 -23.68
C VAL A 28 -4.59 -2.89 -25.21
N PRO A 29 -5.59 -3.44 -25.89
CA PRO A 29 -5.53 -3.77 -27.31
C PRO A 29 -5.30 -2.55 -28.23
N GLN A 30 -5.63 -1.35 -27.76
CA GLN A 30 -5.46 -0.11 -28.49
C GLN A 30 -4.01 0.40 -28.49
N LEU A 31 -3.12 -0.14 -27.66
CA LEU A 31 -1.72 0.31 -27.63
C LEU A 31 -0.88 -0.36 -28.71
N ALA A 32 -0.05 0.44 -29.40
CA ALA A 32 1.01 -0.09 -30.24
C ALA A 32 1.97 -0.97 -29.43
N GLU A 33 2.52 -2.01 -30.05
CA GLU A 33 3.41 -2.96 -29.37
C GLU A 33 4.63 -2.29 -28.73
N SER A 34 5.24 -1.31 -29.43
CA SER A 34 6.36 -0.54 -28.87
C SER A 34 6.00 0.16 -27.56
N ARG A 35 4.79 0.72 -27.46
CA ARG A 35 4.31 1.36 -26.26
C ARG A 35 4.00 0.34 -25.17
N ALA A 36 3.40 -0.80 -25.52
CA ALA A 36 3.16 -1.89 -24.57
C ALA A 36 4.47 -2.42 -23.97
N ARG A 37 5.52 -2.61 -24.80
CA ARG A 37 6.87 -2.99 -24.33
C ARG A 37 7.49 -1.95 -23.40
N ALA A 38 7.34 -0.66 -23.71
CA ALA A 38 7.85 0.42 -22.85
C ALA A 38 7.16 0.43 -21.46
N LEU A 39 5.85 0.13 -21.41
CA LEU A 39 5.12 0.00 -20.14
C LEU A 39 5.53 -1.26 -19.39
N LEU A 40 5.66 -2.38 -20.06
CA LEU A 40 6.14 -3.63 -19.48
C LEU A 40 7.54 -3.47 -18.84
N ALA A 41 8.43 -2.72 -19.50
CA ALA A 41 9.77 -2.45 -19.00
C ALA A 41 9.76 -1.71 -17.64
N LYS A 42 8.81 -0.80 -17.41
CA LYS A 42 8.62 -0.14 -16.10
C LYS A 42 8.32 -1.12 -14.97
N TYR A 43 7.72 -2.27 -15.28
CA TYR A 43 7.44 -3.34 -14.33
C TYR A 43 8.50 -4.46 -14.36
N GLY A 44 9.67 -4.19 -14.96
CA GLY A 44 10.80 -5.10 -15.01
C GLY A 44 10.69 -6.21 -16.07
N PHE A 45 9.79 -6.06 -17.06
CA PHE A 45 9.68 -6.98 -18.21
C PHE A 45 10.30 -6.33 -19.43
N SER A 46 11.59 -6.55 -19.64
CA SER A 46 12.36 -6.02 -20.80
C SER A 46 13.07 -7.15 -21.55
N GLY A 47 13.51 -6.86 -22.77
CA GLY A 47 14.22 -7.84 -23.63
C GLY A 47 13.39 -9.10 -23.85
N ASP A 48 14.00 -10.26 -23.60
CA ASP A 48 13.37 -11.57 -23.80
C ASP A 48 12.30 -11.91 -22.76
N LEU A 49 12.30 -11.22 -21.60
CA LEU A 49 11.30 -11.44 -20.56
C LEU A 49 9.87 -11.17 -21.02
N VAL A 50 9.66 -10.30 -22.02
CA VAL A 50 8.32 -10.03 -22.55
C VAL A 50 7.73 -11.24 -23.30
N PHE A 51 8.58 -12.17 -23.76
CA PHE A 51 8.17 -13.40 -24.43
C PHE A 51 8.07 -14.60 -23.51
N LYS A 52 8.41 -14.43 -22.24
CA LYS A 52 8.31 -15.48 -21.23
C LYS A 52 6.84 -15.87 -21.04
N PRO A 53 6.49 -17.17 -21.04
CA PRO A 53 5.14 -17.63 -20.72
C PRO A 53 4.74 -17.26 -19.29
N LEU A 54 3.50 -16.87 -19.08
CA LEU A 54 3.00 -16.49 -17.73
C LEU A 54 3.16 -17.61 -16.71
N VAL A 55 2.97 -18.86 -17.11
CA VAL A 55 3.12 -20.04 -16.24
C VAL A 55 4.55 -20.21 -15.71
N SER A 56 5.56 -19.65 -16.39
CA SER A 56 6.97 -19.77 -16.00
C SER A 56 7.51 -18.58 -15.21
N LEU A 57 6.66 -17.62 -14.85
CA LEU A 57 7.05 -16.46 -14.05
C LEU A 57 7.46 -16.87 -12.64
N SER A 58 8.57 -16.31 -12.15
CA SER A 58 8.96 -16.38 -10.75
C SER A 58 7.93 -15.71 -9.84
N GLY A 59 8.03 -15.92 -8.52
CA GLY A 59 7.13 -15.27 -7.55
C GLY A 59 7.11 -13.74 -7.70
N GLY A 60 8.28 -13.11 -7.75
CA GLY A 60 8.40 -11.66 -7.91
C GLY A 60 7.91 -11.15 -9.27
N GLU A 61 8.22 -11.85 -10.37
CA GLU A 61 7.70 -11.53 -11.70
C GLU A 61 6.17 -11.62 -11.72
N ARG A 62 5.60 -12.61 -11.04
CA ARG A 62 4.16 -12.80 -10.95
C ARG A 62 3.47 -11.65 -10.21
N VAL A 63 4.02 -11.23 -9.06
CA VAL A 63 3.53 -10.07 -8.30
C VAL A 63 3.53 -8.82 -9.19
N ARG A 64 4.63 -8.53 -9.87
CA ARG A 64 4.76 -7.36 -10.76
C ARG A 64 3.79 -7.42 -11.93
N PHE A 65 3.59 -8.58 -12.54
CA PHE A 65 2.63 -8.74 -13.64
C PHE A 65 1.18 -8.58 -13.18
N GLN A 66 0.82 -9.12 -12.01
CA GLN A 66 -0.52 -8.95 -11.46
C GLN A 66 -0.80 -7.48 -11.09
N LEU A 67 0.17 -6.79 -10.49
CA LEU A 67 0.04 -5.36 -10.22
C LEU A 67 -0.15 -4.56 -11.51
N LEU A 68 0.67 -4.80 -12.54
CA LEU A 68 0.51 -4.21 -13.86
C LEU A 68 -0.92 -4.43 -14.39
N LYS A 69 -1.42 -5.66 -14.35
CA LYS A 69 -2.77 -6.01 -14.77
C LYS A 69 -3.82 -5.18 -14.05
N MET A 70 -3.73 -5.08 -12.72
CA MET A 70 -4.69 -4.32 -11.90
C MET A 70 -4.69 -2.83 -12.26
N VAL A 71 -3.51 -2.22 -12.38
CA VAL A 71 -3.37 -0.80 -12.75
C VAL A 71 -3.99 -0.52 -14.12
N TYR A 72 -3.74 -1.36 -15.11
CA TYR A 72 -4.25 -1.14 -16.47
C TYR A 72 -5.70 -1.61 -16.70
N THR A 73 -6.27 -2.42 -15.83
CA THR A 73 -7.72 -2.71 -15.81
C THR A 73 -8.54 -1.64 -15.09
N LYS A 74 -7.90 -0.52 -14.70
CA LYS A 74 -8.53 0.65 -14.10
C LYS A 74 -9.28 0.33 -12.81
N VAL A 75 -8.69 -0.47 -11.93
CA VAL A 75 -9.16 -0.59 -10.55
C VAL A 75 -9.00 0.78 -9.86
N ASN A 76 -9.88 1.11 -8.93
CA ASN A 76 -9.84 2.39 -8.21
C ASN A 76 -9.60 2.21 -6.70
N LEU A 77 -9.63 0.97 -6.21
CA LEU A 77 -9.13 0.56 -4.90
C LEU A 77 -8.17 -0.61 -5.10
N LEU A 78 -6.92 -0.43 -4.70
CA LEU A 78 -5.87 -1.45 -4.73
C LEU A 78 -5.57 -1.90 -3.31
N ILE A 79 -5.73 -3.18 -3.04
CA ILE A 79 -5.43 -3.81 -1.74
C ILE A 79 -4.19 -4.68 -1.94
N LEU A 80 -3.14 -4.42 -1.16
CA LEU A 80 -1.89 -5.17 -1.19
C LEU A 80 -1.65 -5.81 0.18
N ASP A 81 -1.54 -7.11 0.20
CA ASP A 81 -1.30 -7.89 1.42
C ASP A 81 0.13 -8.44 1.40
N GLU A 82 1.01 -7.88 2.25
CA GLU A 82 2.43 -8.18 2.35
C GLU A 82 3.14 -8.27 0.99
N PRO A 83 3.01 -7.23 0.14
CA PRO A 83 3.43 -7.30 -1.27
C PRO A 83 4.94 -7.37 -1.46
N THR A 84 5.74 -7.06 -0.44
CA THR A 84 7.21 -7.11 -0.46
C THR A 84 7.77 -8.46 -0.07
N ASN A 85 6.94 -9.37 0.47
CA ASN A 85 7.40 -10.68 0.91
C ASN A 85 7.98 -11.51 -0.24
N HIS A 86 9.15 -12.09 0.01
CA HIS A 86 9.87 -12.93 -0.95
C HIS A 86 10.30 -12.22 -2.25
N LEU A 87 10.29 -10.87 -2.27
CA LEU A 87 10.83 -10.08 -3.36
C LEU A 87 12.30 -9.73 -3.11
N ASP A 88 13.08 -9.70 -4.18
CA ASP A 88 14.41 -9.09 -4.19
C ASP A 88 14.33 -7.55 -4.22
N LEU A 89 15.39 -6.87 -3.83
CA LEU A 89 15.43 -5.42 -3.77
C LEU A 89 15.01 -4.73 -5.08
N PRO A 90 15.50 -5.15 -6.27
CA PRO A 90 15.05 -4.57 -7.53
C PRO A 90 13.53 -4.73 -7.77
N SER A 91 12.95 -5.85 -7.36
CA SER A 91 11.49 -6.07 -7.48
C SER A 91 10.70 -5.18 -6.53
N ILE A 92 11.22 -4.94 -5.31
CA ILE A 92 10.61 -4.01 -4.35
C ILE A 92 10.63 -2.58 -4.90
N GLU A 93 11.75 -2.13 -5.48
CA GLU A 93 11.86 -0.79 -6.08
C GLU A 93 10.87 -0.59 -7.24
N ILE A 94 10.71 -1.59 -8.09
CA ILE A 94 9.70 -1.55 -9.17
C ILE A 94 8.28 -1.51 -8.59
N LEU A 95 7.99 -2.28 -7.55
CA LEU A 95 6.71 -2.26 -6.86
C LEU A 95 6.42 -0.89 -6.25
N GLU A 96 7.39 -0.28 -5.56
CA GLU A 96 7.29 1.05 -4.98
C GLU A 96 6.94 2.10 -6.05
N GLU A 97 7.66 2.12 -7.16
CA GLU A 97 7.41 3.06 -8.26
C GLU A 97 6.02 2.87 -8.89
N ALA A 98 5.62 1.62 -9.11
CA ALA A 98 4.30 1.30 -9.65
C ALA A 98 3.16 1.77 -8.74
N VAL A 99 3.34 1.63 -7.41
CA VAL A 99 2.37 2.07 -6.40
C VAL A 99 2.34 3.59 -6.30
N LEU A 100 3.47 4.29 -6.36
CA LEU A 100 3.54 5.75 -6.36
C LEU A 100 2.90 6.37 -7.61
N ASP A 101 3.01 5.71 -8.76
CA ASP A 101 2.37 6.13 -10.01
C ASP A 101 0.86 5.86 -10.01
N TYR A 102 0.35 5.00 -9.14
CA TYR A 102 -1.06 4.65 -9.06
C TYR A 102 -1.91 5.83 -8.55
N LYS A 103 -3.02 6.13 -9.23
CA LYS A 103 -3.87 7.31 -8.95
C LYS A 103 -5.16 6.99 -8.20
N GLY A 104 -5.39 5.73 -7.84
CA GLY A 104 -6.54 5.30 -7.05
C GLY A 104 -6.26 5.31 -5.55
N THR A 105 -7.17 4.72 -4.81
CA THR A 105 -7.00 4.48 -3.37
C THR A 105 -6.14 3.24 -3.15
N LEU A 106 -5.16 3.34 -2.26
CA LEU A 106 -4.27 2.25 -1.87
C LEU A 106 -4.53 1.84 -0.42
N LEU A 107 -4.74 0.56 -0.19
CA LEU A 107 -4.73 -0.06 1.12
C LEU A 107 -3.60 -1.10 1.16
N VAL A 108 -2.67 -0.96 2.11
CA VAL A 108 -1.52 -1.85 2.24
C VAL A 108 -1.47 -2.44 3.64
N VAL A 109 -1.26 -3.74 3.71
CA VAL A 109 -0.80 -4.43 4.90
C VAL A 109 0.65 -4.84 4.67
N SER A 110 1.59 -4.37 5.49
CA SER A 110 3.01 -4.74 5.37
C SER A 110 3.76 -4.56 6.69
N HIS A 111 4.79 -5.38 6.88
CA HIS A 111 5.79 -5.25 7.93
C HIS A 111 7.08 -4.55 7.46
N ASP A 112 7.20 -4.26 6.17
CA ASP A 112 8.32 -3.54 5.60
C ASP A 112 8.21 -2.04 5.85
N ARG A 113 8.95 -1.56 6.85
CA ARG A 113 8.96 -0.16 7.27
C ARG A 113 9.46 0.78 6.17
N ARG A 114 10.44 0.34 5.36
CA ARG A 114 10.99 1.14 4.27
C ARG A 114 9.93 1.34 3.20
N PHE A 115 9.27 0.28 2.79
CA PHE A 115 8.16 0.31 1.84
C PHE A 115 7.03 1.22 2.35
N LEU A 116 6.55 1.02 3.59
CA LEU A 116 5.50 1.84 4.18
C LEU A 116 5.90 3.33 4.22
N ASN A 117 7.12 3.66 4.65
CA ASN A 117 7.57 5.05 4.70
C ASN A 117 7.54 5.75 3.33
N ARG A 118 7.70 4.98 2.25
CA ARG A 118 7.77 5.52 0.90
C ARG A 118 6.39 5.68 0.24
N VAL A 119 5.45 4.78 0.53
CA VAL A 119 4.23 4.68 -0.28
C VAL A 119 2.95 5.14 0.42
N ILE A 120 2.94 5.30 1.76
CA ILE A 120 1.72 5.61 2.51
C ILE A 120 1.69 7.05 3.03
N GLU A 121 0.47 7.59 3.15
CA GLU A 121 0.18 8.93 3.71
C GLU A 121 -0.52 8.85 5.08
N GLY A 122 -0.89 7.66 5.53
CA GLY A 122 -1.53 7.45 6.82
C GLY A 122 -1.57 5.99 7.23
N ILE A 123 -1.68 5.73 8.53
CA ILE A 123 -1.71 4.40 9.12
C ILE A 123 -2.98 4.22 9.93
N TYR A 124 -3.66 3.11 9.71
CA TYR A 124 -4.71 2.60 10.59
C TYR A 124 -4.14 1.50 11.46
N VAL A 125 -4.27 1.64 12.76
CA VAL A 125 -3.88 0.63 13.75
C VAL A 125 -5.12 0.01 14.35
N LEU A 126 -5.27 -1.30 14.16
CA LEU A 126 -6.31 -2.09 14.83
C LEU A 126 -5.72 -2.70 16.09
N ASP A 127 -6.20 -2.26 17.26
CA ASP A 127 -5.77 -2.77 18.55
C ASP A 127 -6.97 -2.97 19.48
N ASN A 128 -7.11 -4.19 20.02
CA ASN A 128 -8.21 -4.56 20.92
C ASN A 128 -9.62 -4.17 20.38
N GLY A 129 -9.86 -4.37 19.08
CA GLY A 129 -11.13 -4.04 18.42
C GLY A 129 -11.36 -2.53 18.21
N LYS A 130 -10.35 -1.70 18.44
CA LYS A 130 -10.40 -0.26 18.18
C LYS A 130 -9.50 0.09 17.01
N LEU A 131 -10.05 0.85 16.06
CA LEU A 131 -9.32 1.39 14.93
C LEU A 131 -8.86 2.81 15.24
N SER A 132 -7.55 3.06 15.15
CA SER A 132 -6.94 4.37 15.39
C SER A 132 -6.19 4.82 14.14
N TYR A 133 -6.44 6.06 13.68
CA TYR A 133 -5.77 6.65 12.53
C TYR A 133 -4.63 7.56 12.94
N TYR A 134 -3.49 7.43 12.26
CA TYR A 134 -2.30 8.27 12.38
C TYR A 134 -1.98 8.87 11.01
N PRO A 135 -2.09 10.21 10.83
CA PRO A 135 -1.69 10.86 9.58
C PRO A 135 -0.18 10.85 9.44
N GLY A 136 0.34 10.47 8.28
CA GLY A 136 1.77 10.42 8.00
C GLY A 136 2.30 9.00 7.76
N ASN A 137 3.61 8.91 7.60
CA ASN A 137 4.29 7.66 7.31
C ASN A 137 4.56 6.82 8.58
N TYR A 138 5.27 5.70 8.40
CA TYR A 138 5.57 4.79 9.52
C TYR A 138 6.45 5.44 10.61
N ASP A 139 7.41 6.29 10.25
CA ASP A 139 8.29 6.96 11.22
C ASP A 139 7.52 7.94 12.10
N TYR A 140 6.55 8.66 11.53
CA TYR A 140 5.65 9.51 12.30
C TYR A 140 4.82 8.68 13.30
N TYR A 141 4.24 7.57 12.85
CA TYR A 141 3.52 6.65 13.73
C TYR A 141 4.41 6.12 14.88
N ALA A 142 5.63 5.67 14.54
CA ALA A 142 6.57 5.13 15.52
C ALA A 142 6.97 6.17 16.58
N SER A 143 7.20 7.42 16.17
CA SER A 143 7.50 8.51 17.11
C SER A 143 6.34 8.79 18.06
N LYS A 144 5.10 8.79 17.56
CA LYS A 144 3.89 8.97 18.39
C LYS A 144 3.67 7.83 19.37
N GLN A 145 4.01 6.60 19.00
CA GLN A 145 3.98 5.47 19.92
C GLN A 145 5.05 5.57 21.02
N ALA A 146 6.24 6.05 20.67
CA ALA A 146 7.31 6.27 21.66
C ALA A 146 6.94 7.35 22.68
N GLU A 147 6.37 8.48 22.23
CA GLU A 147 5.86 9.54 23.11
C GLU A 147 4.82 9.00 24.10
N LYS A 148 3.81 8.27 23.64
CA LYS A 148 2.77 7.67 24.51
C LYS A 148 3.33 6.69 25.54
N ARG A 149 4.35 5.91 25.16
CA ARG A 149 5.03 4.99 26.11
C ARG A 149 5.81 5.74 27.18
N ALA A 150 6.50 6.82 26.82
CA ALA A 150 7.24 7.66 27.75
C ALA A 150 6.30 8.34 28.77
N GLU A 151 5.17 8.88 28.31
CA GLU A 151 4.15 9.49 29.17
C GLU A 151 3.52 8.47 30.12
N GLY A 152 3.24 7.24 29.67
CA GLY A 152 2.69 6.16 30.50
C GLY A 152 3.68 5.66 31.58
N THR A 153 4.99 5.80 31.35
CA THR A 153 6.02 5.38 32.30
C THR A 153 6.25 6.45 33.40
N THR A 154 6.09 7.73 33.05
CA THR A 154 6.24 8.83 34.03
C THR A 154 5.03 8.95 34.96
N ALA A 155 3.84 8.55 34.51
CA ALA A 155 2.63 8.56 35.38
C ALA A 155 2.65 7.53 36.50
N SER A 156 3.60 6.57 36.48
CA SER A 156 3.72 5.52 37.50
C SER A 156 4.74 5.82 38.60
N LEU A 157 5.49 6.94 38.53
CA LEU A 157 6.61 7.20 39.44
C LEU A 157 6.51 8.47 40.28
N ASP A 158 5.45 9.28 40.20
CA ASP A 158 5.42 10.50 40.99
C ASP A 158 4.03 10.82 41.61
N GLY A 159 3.93 10.47 42.89
CA GLY A 159 2.95 11.03 43.81
C GLY A 159 3.39 12.38 44.38
N LYS A 160 3.88 13.33 43.55
CA LYS A 160 4.16 14.72 43.96
C LYS A 160 3.76 15.71 42.88
N LYS A 161 2.88 16.67 43.30
CA LYS A 161 2.39 17.77 42.46
C LYS A 161 3.53 18.61 41.88
N PRO A 162 3.51 18.98 40.61
CA PRO A 162 4.40 20.01 40.08
C PRO A 162 3.77 21.39 40.12
N LEU A 163 4.60 22.36 40.48
CA LEU A 163 4.38 23.79 40.40
C LEU A 163 4.22 24.24 38.94
N ARG A 164 3.31 25.20 38.78
CA ARG A 164 3.03 25.98 37.55
C ARG A 164 4.30 26.51 36.87
N ALA A 165 4.46 26.27 35.59
CA ALA A 165 5.24 27.12 34.69
C ALA A 165 4.40 27.52 33.48
N GLN A 166 4.41 28.83 33.22
CA GLN A 166 3.57 29.52 32.27
C GLN A 166 4.00 29.33 30.82
N SER A 167 3.00 29.24 29.99
CA SER A 167 2.88 29.61 28.55
C SER A 167 4.10 30.15 27.80
N ARG A 168 4.35 29.59 26.64
CA ARG A 168 4.67 30.39 25.43
C ARG A 168 3.98 29.80 24.22
N GLN A 169 3.22 30.70 23.57
CA GLN A 169 2.51 30.52 22.32
C GLN A 169 3.51 30.29 21.17
N SER A 170 3.18 29.40 20.26
CA SER A 170 3.56 29.60 18.86
C SER A 170 2.64 28.86 17.91
N THR A 171 2.02 29.67 17.08
CA THR A 171 1.65 29.52 15.67
C THR A 171 0.64 28.45 15.25
N ARG A 172 -0.53 28.98 14.89
CA ARG A 172 -1.56 28.44 14.01
C ARG A 172 -0.98 27.70 12.81
N GLN A 173 -1.39 26.46 12.61
CA GLN A 173 -1.51 25.86 11.29
C GLN A 173 -2.97 25.51 11.03
N GLU A 174 -3.39 25.91 9.82
CA GLU A 174 -4.76 25.91 9.34
C GLU A 174 -5.37 24.52 9.28
N GLY A 175 -6.67 24.49 9.61
CA GLY A 175 -7.47 23.30 9.76
C GLY A 175 -7.72 22.52 8.49
N ARG A 176 -7.36 21.24 8.50
CA ARG A 176 -8.04 20.22 7.72
C ARG A 176 -9.13 19.60 8.59
N LYS A 177 -10.33 19.51 8.05
CA LYS A 177 -11.50 18.93 8.72
C LYS A 177 -11.19 17.50 9.17
N PRO A 178 -11.63 17.08 10.36
CA PRO A 178 -11.48 15.68 10.80
C PRO A 178 -12.23 14.76 9.83
N VAL A 179 -11.57 13.68 9.42
CA VAL A 179 -12.16 12.61 8.62
C VAL A 179 -13.27 11.95 9.44
N ASP A 180 -14.47 11.83 8.87
CA ASP A 180 -15.63 11.21 9.52
C ASP A 180 -15.40 9.69 9.64
N THR A 181 -14.92 9.29 10.82
CA THR A 181 -14.65 7.89 11.16
C THR A 181 -15.89 6.99 11.08
N ARG A 182 -17.12 7.55 11.16
CA ARG A 182 -18.35 6.77 11.02
C ARG A 182 -18.62 6.35 9.58
N ALA A 183 -18.23 7.17 8.60
CA ALA A 183 -18.34 6.82 7.19
C ALA A 183 -17.38 5.68 6.83
N LEU A 184 -16.13 5.73 7.34
CA LEU A 184 -15.12 4.69 7.15
C LEU A 184 -15.47 3.37 7.83
N GLN A 185 -16.11 3.39 9.02
CA GLN A 185 -16.59 2.17 9.67
C GLN A 185 -17.69 1.47 8.88
N LYS A 186 -18.61 2.21 8.27
CA LYS A 186 -19.65 1.64 7.41
C LYS A 186 -19.07 1.02 6.13
N GLU A 187 -18.05 1.64 5.56
CA GLU A 187 -17.37 1.08 4.38
C GLU A 187 -16.56 -0.18 4.74
N LEU A 188 -15.93 -0.24 5.93
CA LEU A 188 -15.24 -1.43 6.40
C LEU A 188 -16.20 -2.62 6.58
N THR A 189 -17.33 -2.41 7.24
CA THR A 189 -18.35 -3.45 7.42
C THR A 189 -18.89 -3.94 6.08
N TYR A 190 -19.08 -3.04 5.11
CA TYR A 190 -19.50 -3.40 3.75
C TYR A 190 -18.43 -4.21 3.00
N LEU A 191 -17.14 -3.93 3.23
CA LEU A 191 -16.04 -4.69 2.63
C LEU A 191 -15.88 -6.08 3.27
N GLU A 192 -16.12 -6.21 4.57
CA GLU A 192 -16.14 -7.51 5.26
C GLU A 192 -17.25 -8.42 4.75
N GLU A 193 -18.42 -7.88 4.42
CA GLU A 193 -19.53 -8.63 3.82
C GLU A 193 -19.30 -9.04 2.36
N LEU A 194 -18.38 -8.40 1.65
CA LEU A 194 -18.05 -8.67 0.24
C LEU A 194 -16.95 -9.73 0.05
N ILE A 195 -16.25 -10.11 1.13
CA ILE A 195 -15.08 -11.03 1.10
C ILE A 195 -15.48 -12.46 1.53
N ILE A 196 -16.75 -12.67 1.94
CA ILE A 196 -17.34 -14.00 2.19
C ILE A 196 -18.05 -14.47 0.91
#